data_35b086c6b4acbd86eb88c503e6aa6675
#
_entry.id   35b086c6b4acbd86eb88c503e6aa6675
#
_cell.length_a   1.000
_cell.length_b   1.000
_cell.length_c   1.000
_cell.angle_alpha   90.00
_cell.angle_beta   90.00
_cell.angle_gamma   90.00
#
_symmetry.space_group_name_H-M   'P 1'
#
loop_
_entity.id
_entity.type
_entity.pdbx_description
1 polymer ?
#
loop_
_entity_poly.entity_id
_entity_poly.type
_entity_poly.pdbx_seq_one_letter_code
_entity_poly.pdbx_strand_id
1 'polypeptide(L)'
;MSRVEEFVNKYYVERRNTNSLKWDALEERFGDKDLLAMWVADMEFKTPESIREALIERVNHGVFGYTKLPESYYDEYKKWHKQKYDINVEKQWI
;
A
#
# COMPACT_ATOMS: atom_id res chain seq x y z
N MET A 1 -4.95 15.42 -22.13
CA MET A 1 -5.33 14.51 -21.04
C MET A 1 -5.27 15.25 -19.70
N SER A 2 -6.28 15.10 -18.85
CA SER A 2 -6.28 15.73 -17.54
C SER A 2 -5.31 15.04 -16.58
N ARG A 3 -4.95 15.73 -15.49
CA ARG A 3 -4.10 15.12 -14.43
C ARG A 3 -4.72 13.86 -13.83
N VAL A 4 -6.06 13.84 -13.74
CA VAL A 4 -6.78 12.67 -13.21
C VAL A 4 -6.67 11.50 -14.19
N GLU A 5 -6.87 11.74 -15.49
CA GLU A 5 -6.73 10.70 -16.51
C GLU A 5 -5.31 10.15 -16.58
N GLU A 6 -4.29 11.02 -16.51
CA GLU A 6 -2.90 10.61 -16.45
C GLU A 6 -2.60 9.73 -15.25
N PHE A 7 -3.11 10.11 -14.07
CA PHE A 7 -2.95 9.33 -12.85
C PHE A 7 -3.62 7.96 -12.97
N VAL A 8 -4.87 7.93 -13.43
CA VAL A 8 -5.62 6.68 -13.60
C VAL A 8 -4.91 5.75 -14.59
N ASN A 9 -4.49 6.27 -15.74
CA ASN A 9 -3.79 5.48 -16.75
C ASN A 9 -2.47 4.91 -16.24
N LYS A 10 -1.78 5.66 -15.38
CA LYS A 10 -0.49 5.24 -14.82
C LYS A 10 -0.62 4.21 -13.69
N TYR A 11 -1.61 4.35 -12.82
CA TYR A 11 -1.66 3.61 -11.55
C TYR A 11 -2.79 2.61 -11.44
N TYR A 12 -3.87 2.75 -12.21
CA TYR A 12 -5.00 1.83 -12.12
C TYR A 12 -4.60 0.40 -12.53
N VAL A 13 -5.09 -0.57 -11.75
CA VAL A 13 -4.94 -1.99 -12.04
C VAL A 13 -6.28 -2.68 -11.91
N GLU A 14 -6.70 -3.42 -12.95
CA GLU A 14 -7.83 -4.33 -12.83
C GLU A 14 -7.40 -5.50 -11.94
N ARG A 15 -8.14 -5.72 -10.85
CA ARG A 15 -7.76 -6.69 -9.83
C ARG A 15 -8.62 -7.95 -9.78
N ARG A 16 -9.62 -8.09 -10.66
CA ARG A 16 -10.38 -9.33 -10.79
C ARG A 16 -9.47 -10.46 -11.28
N ASN A 17 -9.70 -11.67 -10.77
CA ASN A 17 -8.90 -12.85 -11.08
C ASN A 17 -7.42 -12.77 -10.64
N THR A 18 -7.16 -12.02 -9.60
CA THR A 18 -5.84 -11.91 -8.96
C THR A 18 -5.82 -12.42 -7.51
N ASN A 19 -6.87 -13.12 -7.09
CA ASN A 19 -7.11 -13.52 -5.71
C ASN A 19 -7.35 -12.33 -4.77
N SER A 20 -7.83 -11.21 -5.29
CA SER A 20 -8.27 -10.09 -4.47
C SER A 20 -9.52 -10.47 -3.68
N LEU A 21 -9.46 -10.38 -2.37
CA LEU A 21 -10.62 -10.62 -1.51
C LEU A 21 -11.79 -9.70 -1.90
N LYS A 22 -11.49 -8.43 -2.12
CA LYS A 22 -12.46 -7.39 -2.46
C LYS A 22 -13.28 -7.73 -3.70
N TRP A 23 -12.63 -8.23 -4.76
CA TRP A 23 -13.28 -8.47 -6.05
C TRP A 23 -13.61 -9.94 -6.30
N ASP A 24 -12.78 -10.86 -5.87
CA ASP A 24 -12.90 -12.28 -6.23
C ASP A 24 -13.74 -13.10 -5.24
N ALA A 25 -14.10 -12.53 -4.08
CA ALA A 25 -14.99 -13.16 -3.11
C ALA A 25 -16.43 -12.63 -3.15
N LEU A 26 -16.79 -11.82 -4.13
CA LEU A 26 -18.13 -11.21 -4.22
C LEU A 26 -19.23 -12.25 -4.36
N GLU A 27 -19.07 -13.22 -5.25
CA GLU A 27 -20.07 -14.29 -5.46
C GLU A 27 -20.22 -15.17 -4.22
N GLU A 28 -19.10 -15.59 -3.64
CA GLU A 28 -19.06 -16.42 -2.45
C GLU A 28 -19.74 -15.76 -1.23
N ARG A 29 -19.49 -14.47 -1.05
CA ARG A 29 -19.97 -13.74 0.14
C ARG A 29 -21.30 -13.04 -0.04
N PHE A 30 -21.62 -12.59 -1.25
CA PHE A 30 -22.80 -11.76 -1.53
C PHE A 30 -23.69 -12.32 -2.63
N GLY A 31 -23.32 -13.43 -3.23
CA GLY A 31 -24.16 -14.14 -4.21
C GLY A 31 -24.13 -13.58 -5.64
N ASP A 32 -23.32 -12.55 -5.91
CA ASP A 32 -23.25 -11.93 -7.24
C ASP A 32 -21.83 -11.41 -7.50
N LYS A 33 -21.18 -11.96 -8.51
CA LYS A 33 -19.82 -11.59 -8.91
C LYS A 33 -19.71 -10.22 -9.59
N ASP A 34 -20.83 -9.68 -10.06
CA ASP A 34 -20.87 -8.43 -10.85
C ASP A 34 -21.19 -7.20 -9.99
N LEU A 35 -21.23 -7.35 -8.67
CA LEU A 35 -21.43 -6.23 -7.77
C LEU A 35 -20.26 -5.25 -7.80
N LEU A 36 -20.54 -3.97 -7.57
CA LEU A 36 -19.52 -2.97 -7.32
C LEU A 36 -18.97 -3.18 -5.89
N ALA A 37 -17.69 -3.53 -5.79
CA ALA A 37 -17.06 -3.83 -4.50
C ALA A 37 -16.73 -2.55 -3.73
N MET A 38 -17.37 -2.36 -2.57
CA MET A 38 -17.16 -1.23 -1.67
C MET A 38 -17.09 -1.67 -0.19
N TRP A 39 -16.63 -2.90 0.06
CA TRP A 39 -16.65 -3.52 1.39
C TRP A 39 -15.27 -3.72 2.02
N VAL A 40 -14.22 -3.77 1.22
CA VAL A 40 -12.83 -3.81 1.68
C VAL A 40 -12.17 -2.47 1.32
N ALA A 41 -11.52 -1.85 2.29
CA ALA A 41 -10.91 -0.54 2.13
C ALA A 41 -9.50 -0.59 1.51
N ASP A 42 -9.33 -1.34 0.44
CA ASP A 42 -8.13 -1.30 -0.38
C ASP A 42 -8.39 -0.62 -1.73
N MET A 43 -7.35 -0.21 -2.42
CA MET A 43 -7.43 0.59 -3.64
C MET A 43 -7.03 -0.20 -4.88
N GLU A 44 -7.51 0.28 -6.05
CA GLU A 44 -7.12 -0.23 -7.36
C GLU A 44 -5.91 0.49 -7.95
N PHE A 45 -5.21 1.28 -7.17
CA PHE A 45 -4.03 2.02 -7.62
C PHE A 45 -2.75 1.37 -7.13
N LYS A 46 -1.76 1.26 -8.01
CA LYS A 46 -0.42 0.76 -7.67
C LYS A 46 0.18 1.58 -6.55
N THR A 47 0.91 0.92 -5.67
CA THR A 47 1.81 1.56 -4.72
C THR A 47 2.83 2.44 -5.46
N PRO A 48 3.23 3.59 -4.93
CA PRO A 48 4.23 4.45 -5.54
C PRO A 48 5.49 3.69 -5.99
N GLU A 49 6.06 4.10 -7.11
CA GLU A 49 7.19 3.41 -7.74
C GLU A 49 8.38 3.28 -6.81
N SER A 50 8.72 4.32 -6.05
CA SER A 50 9.83 4.31 -5.09
C SER A 50 9.69 3.23 -4.02
N ILE A 51 8.46 2.99 -3.53
CA ILE A 51 8.18 1.93 -2.55
C ILE A 51 8.32 0.55 -3.21
N ARG A 52 7.78 0.38 -4.43
CA ARG A 52 7.89 -0.88 -5.17
C ARG A 52 9.35 -1.22 -5.48
N GLU A 53 10.15 -0.24 -5.88
CA GLU A 53 11.58 -0.42 -6.15
C GLU A 53 12.34 -0.88 -4.89
N ALA A 54 12.05 -0.28 -3.73
CA ALA A 54 12.65 -0.70 -2.46
C ALA A 54 12.29 -2.15 -2.09
N LEU A 55 11.04 -2.56 -2.36
CA LEU A 55 10.60 -3.94 -2.14
C LEU A 55 11.28 -4.91 -3.12
N ILE A 56 11.42 -4.52 -4.39
CA ILE A 56 12.12 -5.34 -5.41
C ILE A 56 13.58 -5.53 -5.02
N GLU A 57 14.25 -4.49 -4.56
CA GLU A 57 15.63 -4.58 -4.06
C GLU A 57 15.73 -5.60 -2.93
N ARG A 58 14.79 -5.59 -2.00
CA ARG A 58 14.76 -6.56 -0.90
C ARG A 58 14.49 -7.98 -1.38
N VAL A 59 13.60 -8.16 -2.33
CA VAL A 59 13.33 -9.46 -2.97
C VAL A 59 14.59 -9.98 -3.66
N ASN A 60 15.30 -9.13 -4.39
CA ASN A 60 16.54 -9.49 -5.07
C ASN A 60 17.67 -9.83 -4.10
N HIS A 61 17.67 -9.29 -2.89
CA HIS A 61 18.58 -9.70 -1.81
C HIS A 61 18.39 -11.19 -1.48
N GLY A 62 17.16 -11.69 -1.47
CA GLY A 62 16.83 -13.10 -1.45
C GLY A 62 16.83 -13.78 -0.09
N VAL A 63 17.27 -13.12 0.96
CA VAL A 63 17.27 -13.69 2.33
C VAL A 63 16.30 -12.91 3.21
N PHE A 64 15.27 -13.59 3.69
CA PHE A 64 14.19 -13.01 4.49
C PHE A 64 14.30 -13.47 5.94
N GLY A 65 15.31 -12.95 6.62
CA GLY A 65 15.54 -13.22 8.04
C GLY A 65 14.93 -12.17 8.96
N TYR A 66 15.24 -12.26 10.24
CA TYR A 66 14.85 -11.22 11.19
C TYR A 66 15.58 -9.91 10.89
N THR A 67 14.87 -8.82 10.99
CA THR A 67 15.39 -7.48 10.66
C THR A 67 15.56 -6.64 11.91
N LYS A 68 16.70 -5.96 12.01
CA LYS A 68 16.92 -4.90 12.99
C LYS A 68 16.29 -3.61 12.44
N LEU A 69 15.50 -2.91 13.25
CA LEU A 69 15.00 -1.59 12.89
C LEU A 69 16.15 -0.57 12.87
N PRO A 70 16.43 0.08 11.74
CA PRO A 70 17.45 1.11 11.66
C PRO A 70 16.99 2.42 12.32
N GLU A 71 17.93 3.30 12.70
CA GLU A 71 17.58 4.62 13.22
C GLU A 71 16.71 5.43 12.25
N SER A 72 16.91 5.27 10.95
CA SER A 72 16.09 5.92 9.93
C SER A 72 14.60 5.61 10.04
N TYR A 73 14.23 4.42 10.52
CA TYR A 73 12.83 4.06 10.78
C TYR A 73 12.19 5.01 11.81
N TYR A 74 12.89 5.23 12.92
CA TYR A 74 12.42 6.12 13.98
C TYR A 74 12.41 7.58 13.53
N ASP A 75 13.43 7.99 12.77
CA ASP A 75 13.53 9.35 12.24
C ASP A 75 12.39 9.68 11.30
N GLU A 76 12.04 8.76 10.39
CA GLU A 76 10.92 8.94 9.45
C GLU A 76 9.57 8.93 10.18
N TYR A 77 9.41 8.09 11.20
CA TYR A 77 8.20 8.07 12.03
C TYR A 77 7.99 9.41 12.74
N LYS A 78 9.05 9.94 13.37
CA LYS A 78 9.04 11.25 14.03
C LYS A 78 8.72 12.39 13.04
N LYS A 79 9.38 12.37 11.89
CA LYS A 79 9.19 13.37 10.83
C LYS A 79 7.74 13.40 10.33
N TRP A 80 7.16 12.23 10.08
CA TRP A 80 5.77 12.13 9.65
C TRP A 80 4.80 12.74 10.67
N HIS A 81 4.94 12.39 11.93
CA HIS A 81 4.07 12.90 12.99
C HIS A 81 4.25 14.39 13.22
N LYS A 82 5.47 14.90 13.10
CA LYS A 82 5.72 16.33 13.16
C LYS A 82 5.06 17.09 12.02
N GLN A 83 5.19 16.60 10.79
CA GLN A 83 4.62 17.24 9.61
C GLN A 83 3.10 17.19 9.58
N LYS A 84 2.50 16.08 9.97
CA LYS A 84 1.04 15.87 9.85
C LYS A 84 0.26 16.39 11.05
N TYR A 85 0.81 16.28 12.24
CA TYR A 85 0.07 16.53 13.49
C TYR A 85 0.72 17.54 14.42
N ASP A 86 1.89 18.06 14.05
CA ASP A 86 2.71 18.92 14.90
C ASP A 86 3.02 18.29 16.27
N ILE A 87 3.26 16.99 16.27
CA ILE A 87 3.59 16.20 17.46
C ILE A 87 5.06 15.84 17.44
N ASN A 88 5.75 16.05 18.57
CA ASN A 88 7.13 15.61 18.79
C ASN A 88 7.11 14.25 19.48
N VAL A 89 7.30 13.18 18.69
CA VAL A 89 7.29 11.80 19.20
C VAL A 89 8.68 11.43 19.72
N GLU A 90 8.73 10.87 20.92
CA GLU A 90 9.95 10.32 21.49
C GLU A 90 10.20 8.90 20.97
N LYS A 91 11.47 8.56 20.66
CA LYS A 91 11.84 7.22 20.19
C LYS A 91 11.33 6.10 21.11
N GLN A 92 11.38 6.32 22.41
CA GLN A 92 10.95 5.34 23.42
C GLN A 92 9.44 5.05 23.40
N TRP A 93 8.65 5.84 22.67
CA TRP A 93 7.21 5.60 22.52
C TRP A 93 6.87 4.75 21.29
N ILE A 94 7.83 4.44 20.45
CA ILE A 94 7.65 3.72 19.18
C ILE A 94 7.88 2.22 19.38
#